data_3912ed0ce37bd2cc5024403f4d590d06
#
_entry.id   3912ed0ce37bd2cc5024403f4d590d06
#
_cell.length_a   1.000
_cell.length_b   1.000
_cell.length_c   1.000
_cell.angle_alpha   90.00
_cell.angle_beta   90.00
_cell.angle_gamma   90.00
#
_symmetry.space_group_name_H-M   'P 1'
#
loop_
_entity.id
_entity.type
_entity.pdbx_description
1 polymer ?
#
loop_
_entity_poly.entity_id
_entity_poly.type
_entity_poly.pdbx_seq_one_letter_code
_entity_poly.pdbx_strand_id
1 'polypeptide(L)'
;MFTAADLKLNGRLRQAAMHNAKAVKSTYPLVSMVDLNVVRERMSSSIISDVLDGMGLRGQAMSVDVRPLSEDMSTVGTAFTMLMADQYDEGKDTFTLQFQAIDSLGKDNVMVICSNGSDRAALWGELLSTAATYRGAAGAVIDGLARDVSLIKKMGFPVF
;
A
#
# COMPACT_ATOMS: atom_id res chain seq x y z
N MET A 1 -30.01 13.79 11.35
CA MET A 1 -31.05 13.34 10.42
C MET A 1 -30.55 13.66 9.01
N PHE A 2 -30.01 12.67 8.29
CA PHE A 2 -29.48 12.88 6.93
C PHE A 2 -30.63 12.88 5.93
N THR A 3 -30.59 13.77 4.96
CA THR A 3 -31.66 13.93 3.98
C THR A 3 -31.41 13.05 2.74
N ALA A 4 -32.46 12.78 1.95
CA ALA A 4 -32.34 12.02 0.70
C ALA A 4 -31.39 12.67 -0.33
N ALA A 5 -31.02 13.95 -0.16
CA ALA A 5 -30.02 14.64 -0.96
C ALA A 5 -28.59 14.21 -0.60
N ASP A 6 -28.33 13.92 0.68
CA ASP A 6 -27.01 13.47 1.16
C ASP A 6 -26.70 12.05 0.64
N LEU A 7 -27.74 11.20 0.53
CA LEU A 7 -27.61 9.86 -0.07
C LEU A 7 -27.34 9.89 -1.58
N LYS A 8 -27.90 10.88 -2.31
CA LYS A 8 -27.61 11.07 -3.75
C LYS A 8 -26.22 11.62 -3.99
N LEU A 9 -25.71 12.48 -3.11
CA LEU A 9 -24.35 13.00 -3.19
C LEU A 9 -23.32 11.88 -2.97
N ASN A 10 -23.56 11.02 -1.98
CA ASN A 10 -22.72 9.84 -1.72
C ASN A 10 -22.74 8.85 -2.91
N GLY A 11 -23.87 8.68 -3.60
CA GLY A 11 -23.97 7.85 -4.80
C GLY A 11 -23.15 8.41 -5.97
N ARG A 12 -23.14 9.73 -6.16
CA ARG A 12 -22.34 10.39 -7.21
C ARG A 12 -20.85 10.35 -6.92
N LEU A 13 -20.45 10.51 -5.66
CA LEU A 13 -19.05 10.36 -5.24
C LEU A 13 -18.56 8.92 -5.37
N ARG A 14 -19.40 7.92 -5.04
CA ARG A 14 -19.11 6.50 -5.28
C ARG A 14 -18.96 6.20 -6.77
N GLN A 15 -19.84 6.72 -7.62
CA GLN A 15 -19.78 6.53 -9.07
C GLN A 15 -18.57 7.24 -9.70
N ALA A 16 -18.18 8.42 -9.21
CA ALA A 16 -16.97 9.11 -9.63
C ALA A 16 -15.71 8.38 -9.18
N ALA A 17 -15.68 7.82 -7.95
CA ALA A 17 -14.59 7.01 -7.47
C ALA A 17 -14.44 5.68 -8.26
N MET A 18 -15.56 5.03 -8.61
CA MET A 18 -15.55 3.82 -9.44
C MET A 18 -15.18 4.10 -10.90
N HIS A 19 -15.50 5.29 -11.44
CA HIS A 19 -15.12 5.67 -12.81
C HIS A 19 -13.63 6.09 -12.91
N ASN A 20 -13.04 6.58 -11.83
CA ASN A 20 -11.62 6.92 -11.74
C ASN A 20 -10.72 5.76 -11.31
N ALA A 21 -11.27 4.61 -10.96
CA ALA A 21 -10.52 3.37 -10.73
C ALA A 21 -10.01 2.70 -12.03
N LYS A 22 -10.12 3.36 -13.18
CA LYS A 22 -9.24 3.05 -14.30
C LYS A 22 -7.83 3.34 -13.82
N ALA A 23 -7.02 2.28 -13.71
CA ALA A 23 -5.60 2.35 -13.38
C ALA A 23 -5.03 3.66 -13.95
N VAL A 24 -4.67 4.59 -13.08
CA VAL A 24 -3.92 5.77 -13.46
C VAL A 24 -2.63 5.21 -14.02
N LYS A 25 -2.54 5.14 -15.35
CA LYS A 25 -1.26 4.83 -15.99
C LYS A 25 -0.32 5.89 -15.48
N SER A 26 0.69 5.46 -14.73
CA SER A 26 1.73 6.35 -14.22
C SER A 26 2.17 7.25 -15.36
N THR A 27 1.92 8.54 -15.23
CA THR A 27 2.36 9.56 -16.19
C THR A 27 3.86 9.84 -16.08
N TYR A 28 4.57 9.09 -15.23
CA TYR A 28 6.01 9.18 -15.08
C TYR A 28 6.70 8.15 -15.98
N PRO A 29 7.18 8.53 -17.17
CA PRO A 29 7.83 7.62 -18.11
C PRO A 29 9.11 6.99 -17.57
N LEU A 30 9.67 7.53 -16.49
CA LEU A 30 10.89 7.04 -15.86
C LEU A 30 10.71 5.69 -15.14
N VAL A 31 9.51 5.36 -14.64
CA VAL A 31 9.28 4.10 -13.89
C VAL A 31 9.35 2.88 -14.81
N SER A 32 9.03 3.01 -16.10
CA SER A 32 9.13 1.93 -17.08
C SER A 32 10.59 1.59 -17.48
N MET A 33 11.55 2.41 -17.08
CA MET A 33 12.98 2.24 -17.43
C MET A 33 13.81 1.65 -16.27
N VAL A 34 13.25 1.52 -15.07
CA VAL A 34 13.95 0.97 -13.92
C VAL A 34 13.80 -0.55 -13.90
N ASP A 35 14.92 -1.25 -14.03
CA ASP A 35 14.93 -2.70 -13.80
C ASP A 35 14.91 -2.98 -12.29
N LEU A 36 13.73 -3.35 -11.79
CA LEU A 36 13.52 -3.63 -10.37
C LEU A 36 14.41 -4.79 -9.86
N ASN A 37 14.83 -5.71 -10.73
CA ASN A 37 15.72 -6.79 -10.33
C ASN A 37 17.12 -6.26 -10.03
N VAL A 38 17.61 -5.34 -10.88
CA VAL A 38 18.89 -4.66 -10.63
C VAL A 38 18.86 -3.89 -9.31
N VAL A 39 17.76 -3.21 -9.03
CA VAL A 39 17.60 -2.49 -7.74
C VAL A 39 17.63 -3.46 -6.56
N ARG A 40 16.88 -4.57 -6.62
CA ARG A 40 16.85 -5.58 -5.55
C ARG A 40 18.22 -6.21 -5.28
N GLU A 41 18.98 -6.50 -6.33
CA GLU A 41 20.22 -7.25 -6.21
C GLU A 41 21.41 -6.38 -5.85
N ARG A 42 21.41 -5.11 -6.26
CA ARG A 42 22.61 -4.27 -6.25
C ARG A 42 22.51 -2.99 -5.43
N MET A 43 21.30 -2.61 -4.97
CA MET A 43 21.11 -1.33 -4.29
C MET A 43 20.63 -1.53 -2.86
N SER A 44 21.22 -0.77 -1.95
CA SER A 44 20.70 -0.58 -0.60
C SER A 44 19.89 0.71 -0.52
N SER A 45 19.07 0.86 0.51
CA SER A 45 18.32 2.09 0.77
C SER A 45 19.23 3.31 0.93
N SER A 46 20.43 3.13 1.51
CA SER A 46 21.44 4.20 1.64
C SER A 46 21.97 4.66 0.28
N ILE A 47 22.33 3.73 -0.61
CA ILE A 47 22.79 4.08 -1.96
C ILE A 47 21.69 4.83 -2.72
N ILE A 48 20.43 4.37 -2.62
CA ILE A 48 19.28 5.05 -3.27
C ILE A 48 19.13 6.46 -2.70
N SER A 49 19.23 6.63 -1.39
CA SER A 49 19.15 7.95 -0.73
C SER A 49 20.23 8.89 -1.23
N ASP A 50 21.49 8.43 -1.30
CA ASP A 50 22.62 9.23 -1.77
C ASP A 50 22.45 9.66 -3.23
N VAL A 51 21.94 8.77 -4.09
CA VAL A 51 21.65 9.09 -5.49
C VAL A 51 20.54 10.14 -5.60
N LEU A 52 19.46 9.98 -4.84
CA LEU A 52 18.35 10.94 -4.81
C LEU A 52 18.81 12.32 -4.31
N ASP A 53 19.65 12.36 -3.28
CA ASP A 53 20.23 13.60 -2.78
C ASP A 53 21.12 14.28 -3.83
N GLY A 54 21.91 13.51 -4.57
CA GLY A 54 22.70 14.01 -5.72
C GLY A 54 21.84 14.58 -6.84
N MET A 55 20.61 14.09 -7.01
CA MET A 55 19.60 14.60 -7.94
C MET A 55 18.83 15.81 -7.40
N GLY A 56 19.09 16.24 -6.17
CA GLY A 56 18.37 17.32 -5.50
C GLY A 56 17.02 16.89 -4.89
N LEU A 57 16.71 15.58 -4.89
CA LEU A 57 15.50 15.00 -4.33
C LEU A 57 15.74 14.59 -2.88
N ARG A 58 15.68 15.55 -1.98
CA ARG A 58 15.93 15.33 -0.54
C ARG A 58 14.65 14.95 0.20
N GLY A 59 14.82 14.29 1.37
CA GLY A 59 13.69 13.94 2.23
C GLY A 59 12.82 12.81 1.68
N GLN A 60 13.42 11.86 0.96
CA GLN A 60 12.73 10.72 0.35
C GLN A 60 12.64 9.49 1.28
N ALA A 61 13.21 9.58 2.48
CA ALA A 61 13.04 8.53 3.49
C ALA A 61 11.67 8.63 4.16
N MET A 62 11.07 7.48 4.45
CA MET A 62 9.84 7.38 5.23
C MET A 62 10.10 7.70 6.70
N SER A 63 9.02 7.87 7.51
CA SER A 63 9.12 8.02 8.95
C SER A 63 9.95 6.90 9.57
N VAL A 64 10.69 7.24 10.61
CA VAL A 64 11.48 6.27 11.40
C VAL A 64 10.62 5.21 12.10
N ASP A 65 9.31 5.45 12.21
CA ASP A 65 8.34 4.52 12.81
C ASP A 65 7.96 3.38 11.84
N VAL A 66 8.14 3.59 10.53
CA VAL A 66 7.93 2.54 9.52
C VAL A 66 9.13 1.59 9.55
N ARG A 67 8.94 0.43 10.17
CA ARG A 67 9.99 -0.57 10.40
C ARG A 67 9.61 -1.92 9.79
N PRO A 68 10.59 -2.71 9.33
CA PRO A 68 10.31 -4.07 8.90
C PRO A 68 9.83 -4.92 10.11
N LEU A 69 8.88 -5.81 9.88
CA LEU A 69 8.46 -6.77 10.91
C LEU A 69 9.57 -7.75 11.30
N SER A 70 10.54 -7.98 10.42
CA SER A 70 11.75 -8.77 10.68
C SER A 70 12.94 -8.08 9.98
N GLU A 71 14.13 -8.10 10.61
CA GLU A 71 15.32 -7.38 10.15
C GLU A 71 15.80 -7.81 8.76
N ASP A 72 15.50 -9.03 8.35
CA ASP A 72 15.84 -9.60 7.04
C ASP A 72 14.86 -9.20 5.93
N MET A 73 13.76 -8.52 6.25
CA MET A 73 12.76 -8.12 5.26
C MET A 73 13.26 -6.95 4.41
N SER A 74 13.15 -7.13 3.10
CA SER A 74 13.45 -6.13 2.08
C SER A 74 12.38 -6.16 1.00
N THR A 75 12.01 -5.00 0.46
CA THR A 75 11.07 -4.93 -0.66
C THR A 75 11.44 -3.82 -1.64
N VAL A 76 11.23 -4.10 -2.91
CA VAL A 76 11.37 -3.15 -4.02
C VAL A 76 10.25 -3.43 -5.01
N GLY A 77 9.53 -2.41 -5.39
CA GLY A 77 8.43 -2.56 -6.34
C GLY A 77 7.74 -1.25 -6.68
N THR A 78 6.68 -1.36 -7.47
CA THR A 78 5.82 -0.23 -7.81
C THR A 78 4.75 -0.05 -6.73
N ALA A 79 4.65 1.15 -6.16
CA ALA A 79 3.67 1.44 -5.12
C ALA A 79 2.24 1.30 -5.65
N PHE A 80 1.42 0.52 -4.94
CA PHE A 80 -0.02 0.46 -5.08
C PHE A 80 -0.63 1.06 -3.81
N THR A 81 -1.19 2.26 -3.91
CA THR A 81 -1.55 3.06 -2.75
C THR A 81 -3.01 2.91 -2.36
N MET A 82 -3.28 2.84 -1.04
CA MET A 82 -4.62 2.82 -0.47
C MET A 82 -4.70 3.71 0.77
N LEU A 83 -5.70 4.58 0.80
CA LEU A 83 -6.05 5.36 1.99
C LEU A 83 -7.21 4.67 2.70
N MET A 84 -7.06 4.41 3.99
CA MET A 84 -8.11 3.90 4.86
C MET A 84 -8.51 4.98 5.87
N ALA A 85 -9.74 4.92 6.32
CA ALA A 85 -10.27 5.82 7.34
C ALA A 85 -11.22 5.05 8.26
N ASP A 86 -11.37 5.54 9.48
CA ASP A 86 -12.33 4.98 10.43
C ASP A 86 -13.75 5.11 9.89
N GLN A 87 -14.49 4.03 9.99
CA GLN A 87 -15.92 4.00 9.71
C GLN A 87 -16.68 3.94 11.03
N TYR A 88 -17.63 4.85 11.20
CA TYR A 88 -18.42 5.00 12.43
C TYR A 88 -19.85 4.50 12.28
N ASP A 89 -20.26 4.08 11.08
CA ASP A 89 -21.53 3.45 10.81
C ASP A 89 -21.33 1.94 10.54
N GLU A 90 -22.33 1.13 10.88
CA GLU A 90 -22.35 -0.31 10.58
C GLU A 90 -22.66 -0.57 9.10
N GLY A 91 -21.92 0.04 8.20
CA GLY A 91 -22.08 -0.15 6.76
C GLY A 91 -21.78 -1.59 6.33
N LYS A 92 -22.60 -2.13 5.44
CA LYS A 92 -22.47 -3.52 4.97
C LYS A 92 -21.22 -3.80 4.12
N ASP A 93 -20.55 -2.76 3.62
CA ASP A 93 -19.50 -2.86 2.61
C ASP A 93 -18.10 -2.41 3.10
N THR A 94 -17.81 -2.59 4.38
CA THR A 94 -16.58 -2.10 5.01
C THR A 94 -15.30 -2.59 4.33
N PHE A 95 -15.28 -3.82 3.82
CA PHE A 95 -14.10 -4.46 3.26
C PHE A 95 -14.06 -4.54 1.73
N THR A 96 -15.12 -4.18 1.03
CA THR A 96 -15.23 -4.36 -0.42
C THR A 96 -14.11 -3.69 -1.19
N LEU A 97 -13.80 -2.42 -0.88
CA LEU A 97 -12.72 -1.70 -1.55
C LEU A 97 -11.33 -2.26 -1.21
N GLN A 98 -11.13 -2.72 0.02
CA GLN A 98 -9.88 -3.36 0.42
C GLN A 98 -9.65 -4.66 -0.36
N PHE A 99 -10.67 -5.51 -0.49
CA PHE A 99 -10.55 -6.74 -1.27
C PHE A 99 -10.34 -6.46 -2.75
N GLN A 100 -11.03 -5.47 -3.32
CA GLN A 100 -10.81 -5.06 -4.71
C GLN A 100 -9.38 -4.53 -4.93
N ALA A 101 -8.82 -3.80 -3.97
CA ALA A 101 -7.44 -3.33 -4.04
C ALA A 101 -6.46 -4.51 -4.02
N ILE A 102 -6.64 -5.47 -3.12
CA ILE A 102 -5.82 -6.69 -3.07
C ILE A 102 -5.96 -7.50 -4.35
N ASP A 103 -7.18 -7.63 -4.88
CA ASP A 103 -7.44 -8.35 -6.14
C ASP A 103 -6.81 -7.66 -7.36
N SER A 104 -6.55 -6.37 -7.28
CA SER A 104 -5.93 -5.56 -8.33
C SER A 104 -4.39 -5.57 -8.26
N LEU A 105 -3.81 -6.14 -7.20
CA LEU A 105 -2.35 -6.28 -7.12
C LEU A 105 -1.82 -7.19 -8.23
N GLY A 106 -0.65 -6.85 -8.71
CA GLY A 106 0.09 -7.62 -9.69
C GLY A 106 1.54 -7.81 -9.29
N LYS A 107 2.28 -8.45 -10.20
CA LYS A 107 3.70 -8.70 -10.01
C LYS A 107 4.46 -7.41 -9.69
N ASP A 108 5.33 -7.49 -8.70
CA ASP A 108 6.20 -6.39 -8.25
C ASP A 108 5.46 -5.17 -7.69
N ASN A 109 4.16 -5.26 -7.37
CA ASN A 109 3.51 -4.22 -6.60
C ASN A 109 3.94 -4.27 -5.13
N VAL A 110 4.12 -3.11 -4.52
CA VAL A 110 4.22 -2.94 -3.08
C VAL A 110 2.96 -2.22 -2.62
N MET A 111 2.16 -2.88 -1.80
CA MET A 111 0.97 -2.26 -1.22
C MET A 111 1.38 -1.20 -0.20
N VAL A 112 0.93 0.03 -0.37
CA VAL A 112 1.21 1.14 0.55
C VAL A 112 -0.11 1.63 1.14
N ILE A 113 -0.30 1.40 2.43
CA ILE A 113 -1.55 1.74 3.14
C ILE A 113 -1.27 2.83 4.17
N CYS A 114 -2.13 3.86 4.19
CA CYS A 114 -2.16 4.87 5.22
C CYS A 114 -3.47 4.78 6.00
N SER A 115 -3.38 4.81 7.36
CA SER A 115 -4.54 4.84 8.26
C SER A 115 -5.07 6.24 8.52
N ASN A 116 -4.41 7.27 7.98
CA ASN A 116 -4.70 8.66 8.31
C ASN A 116 -4.59 8.95 9.84
N GLY A 117 -3.62 8.28 10.49
CA GLY A 117 -3.36 8.44 11.91
C GLY A 117 -4.25 7.61 12.85
N SER A 118 -5.11 6.73 12.32
CA SER A 118 -5.91 5.84 13.16
C SER A 118 -5.08 4.64 13.64
N ASP A 119 -5.23 4.33 14.94
CA ASP A 119 -4.68 3.14 15.62
C ASP A 119 -5.79 2.18 16.11
N ARG A 120 -7.03 2.36 15.62
CA ARG A 120 -8.21 1.61 16.10
C ARG A 120 -8.30 0.20 15.55
N ALA A 121 -7.70 -0.06 14.40
CA ALA A 121 -7.74 -1.36 13.74
C ALA A 121 -6.43 -1.68 13.05
N ALA A 122 -6.08 -2.97 13.01
CA ALA A 122 -4.98 -3.43 12.18
C ALA A 122 -5.41 -3.45 10.71
N LEU A 123 -4.65 -2.75 9.87
CA LEU A 123 -4.93 -2.58 8.45
C LEU A 123 -4.41 -3.76 7.61
N TRP A 124 -3.47 -4.54 8.17
CA TRP A 124 -2.80 -5.63 7.49
C TRP A 124 -2.66 -6.86 8.39
N GLY A 125 -2.67 -8.04 7.79
CA GLY A 125 -2.53 -9.30 8.49
C GLY A 125 -2.15 -10.45 7.56
N GLU A 126 -2.15 -11.67 8.09
CA GLU A 126 -1.74 -12.89 7.38
C GLU A 126 -2.58 -13.14 6.13
N LEU A 127 -3.91 -13.00 6.19
CA LEU A 127 -4.78 -13.23 5.03
C LEU A 127 -4.46 -12.32 3.86
N LEU A 128 -4.23 -11.03 4.12
CA LEU A 128 -3.88 -10.07 3.06
C LEU A 128 -2.48 -10.34 2.52
N SER A 129 -1.53 -10.74 3.39
CA SER A 129 -0.18 -11.16 2.99
C SER A 129 -0.24 -12.38 2.07
N THR A 130 -1.07 -13.38 2.39
CA THR A 130 -1.27 -14.57 1.57
C THR A 130 -1.84 -14.21 0.20
N ALA A 131 -2.89 -13.40 0.16
CA ALA A 131 -3.51 -12.97 -1.08
C ALA A 131 -2.54 -12.13 -1.94
N ALA A 132 -1.81 -11.19 -1.33
CA ALA A 132 -0.80 -10.38 -2.01
C ALA A 132 0.35 -11.24 -2.58
N THR A 133 0.82 -12.22 -1.84
CA THR A 133 1.83 -13.19 -2.30
C THR A 133 1.33 -13.94 -3.53
N TYR A 134 0.10 -14.44 -3.50
CA TYR A 134 -0.50 -15.15 -4.62
C TYR A 134 -0.61 -14.29 -5.89
N ARG A 135 -0.82 -12.97 -5.73
CA ARG A 135 -0.85 -11.99 -6.81
C ARG A 135 0.53 -11.57 -7.31
N GLY A 136 1.60 -12.03 -6.67
CA GLY A 136 2.99 -11.69 -7.02
C GLY A 136 3.44 -10.33 -6.51
N ALA A 137 2.75 -9.75 -5.53
CA ALA A 137 3.18 -8.52 -4.88
C ALA A 137 4.51 -8.72 -4.15
N ALA A 138 5.34 -7.68 -4.15
CA ALA A 138 6.68 -7.72 -3.58
C ALA A 138 6.71 -7.44 -2.07
N GLY A 139 5.65 -6.88 -1.50
CA GLY A 139 5.57 -6.56 -0.07
C GLY A 139 4.47 -5.56 0.25
N ALA A 140 4.45 -5.10 1.50
CA ALA A 140 3.53 -4.09 1.98
C ALA A 140 4.22 -3.09 2.91
N VAL A 141 3.78 -1.83 2.85
CA VAL A 141 4.19 -0.73 3.75
C VAL A 141 2.92 -0.17 4.38
N ILE A 142 2.85 -0.18 5.71
CA ILE A 142 1.65 0.14 6.46
C ILE A 142 1.94 1.30 7.40
N ASP A 143 1.37 2.47 7.13
CA ASP A 143 1.32 3.56 8.08
C ASP A 143 0.12 3.32 9.01
N GLY A 144 0.32 2.47 10.02
CA GLY A 144 -0.70 1.99 10.93
C GLY A 144 -0.34 0.65 11.59
N LEU A 145 -1.34 -0.10 12.04
CA LEU A 145 -1.14 -1.35 12.76
C LEU A 145 -1.19 -2.57 11.84
N ALA A 146 -0.35 -3.56 12.13
CA ALA A 146 -0.42 -4.90 11.55
C ALA A 146 -0.72 -5.95 12.63
N ARG A 147 -1.40 -7.03 12.24
CA ARG A 147 -1.67 -8.20 13.10
C ARG A 147 -1.06 -9.47 12.50
N ASP A 148 -1.15 -10.57 13.23
CA ASP A 148 -0.67 -11.90 12.80
C ASP A 148 0.83 -11.92 12.43
N VAL A 149 1.63 -11.08 13.11
CA VAL A 149 3.04 -10.81 12.80
C VAL A 149 3.87 -12.09 12.73
N SER A 150 3.64 -13.04 13.64
CA SER A 150 4.37 -14.31 13.66
C SER A 150 4.11 -15.18 12.43
N LEU A 151 2.90 -15.12 11.86
CA LEU A 151 2.53 -15.86 10.66
C LEU A 151 3.14 -15.17 9.43
N ILE A 152 3.07 -13.84 9.35
CA ILE A 152 3.69 -13.06 8.27
C ILE A 152 5.21 -13.33 8.22
N LYS A 153 5.90 -13.34 9.37
CA LYS A 153 7.33 -13.67 9.45
C LYS A 153 7.61 -15.07 8.91
N LYS A 154 6.81 -16.07 9.27
CA LYS A 154 6.96 -17.45 8.78
C LYS A 154 6.75 -17.57 7.27
N MET A 155 5.87 -16.75 6.71
CA MET A 155 5.65 -16.69 5.25
C MET A 155 6.81 -16.06 4.49
N GLY A 156 7.62 -15.23 5.15
CA GLY A 156 8.65 -14.44 4.51
C GLY A 156 8.12 -13.32 3.61
N PHE A 157 6.84 -12.93 3.73
CA PHE A 157 6.29 -11.81 2.97
C PHE A 157 6.72 -10.50 3.62
N PRO A 158 7.42 -9.59 2.87
CA PRO A 158 7.96 -8.38 3.45
C PRO A 158 6.84 -7.40 3.84
N VAL A 159 6.79 -7.02 5.13
CA VAL A 159 5.87 -6.02 5.67
C VAL A 159 6.63 -5.05 6.55
N PHE A 160 6.34 -3.76 6.36
CA PHE A 160 6.93 -2.60 7.05
C PHE A 160 5.84 -1.78 7.71
#